data_579f00e038348828346b37a1619fcef7
#
_entry.id   579f00e038348828346b37a1619fcef7
#
_cell.length_a   1.000
_cell.length_b   1.000
_cell.length_c   1.000
_cell.angle_alpha   90.00
_cell.angle_beta   90.00
_cell.angle_gamma   90.00
#
_symmetry.space_group_name_H-M   'P 1'
#
loop_
_entity.id
_entity.type
_entity.pdbx_description
1 polymer ?
#
loop_
_entity_poly.entity_id
_entity_poly.type
_entity_poly.pdbx_seq_one_letter_code
_entity_poly.pdbx_strand_id
1 'polypeptide(L)'
;MASRLQRQLQLLSAHLVVALVALVVIGGATRVMQAGLACPDWPLCYGSFLPGRQMNLQVFLEWFHRLDAFVVGIGMLVLATTAVLQRQHLPRWLPWLSGACLVLVAFQGALGALTVTLLLPAAIVTAHLATALLLVMLVSVCHQLLEAGAVPIAAEAPARSSGGPERPAGGLVPGPGSGSRQTAPPWWPWLAGLATLLVAGQSLLGGLMATQWAASLCFSAGSGCAWLAAHRFAATPAALGVLLLAVLTAVSPGWCRQQRPLTATAALLVIGQIGLGVSSLRLQLSVPGVTIAHQLGAALLLAILAALTCRGWLARALTSGPQPMSAPAPTPRTVLSPSPAEVVHG
;
A
#
# COMPACT_ATOMS: atom_id res chain seq x y z
N MET A 1 -13.08 12.32 20.75
CA MET A 1 -13.20 10.84 20.56
C MET A 1 -12.81 10.41 19.14
N ALA A 2 -13.31 11.04 18.09
CA ALA A 2 -13.01 10.67 16.69
C ALA A 2 -11.51 10.61 16.34
N SER A 3 -10.70 11.58 16.81
CA SER A 3 -9.25 11.60 16.57
C SER A 3 -8.48 10.44 17.21
N ARG A 4 -8.90 10.01 18.42
CA ARG A 4 -8.28 8.86 19.11
C ARG A 4 -8.60 7.55 18.40
N LEU A 5 -9.86 7.34 18.01
CA LEU A 5 -10.30 6.15 17.26
C LEU A 5 -9.57 6.05 15.91
N GLN A 6 -9.51 7.15 15.15
CA GLN A 6 -8.81 7.20 13.88
C GLN A 6 -7.33 6.83 14.02
N ARG A 7 -6.65 7.36 15.04
CA ARG A 7 -5.26 6.99 15.33
C ARG A 7 -5.11 5.50 15.68
N GLN A 8 -6.04 4.92 16.43
CA GLN A 8 -6.02 3.49 16.74
C GLN A 8 -6.16 2.64 15.48
N LEU A 9 -7.07 3.02 14.55
CA LEU A 9 -7.24 2.31 13.28
C LEU A 9 -6.02 2.49 12.36
N GLN A 10 -5.35 3.63 12.38
CA GLN A 10 -4.08 3.83 11.68
C GLN A 10 -2.99 2.90 12.21
N LEU A 11 -2.83 2.82 13.53
CA LEU A 11 -1.86 1.90 14.14
C LEU A 11 -2.21 0.45 13.83
N LEU A 12 -3.48 0.06 13.94
CA LEU A 12 -3.94 -1.28 13.60
C LEU A 12 -3.64 -1.61 12.13
N SER A 13 -3.97 -0.73 11.20
CA SER A 13 -3.69 -0.94 9.77
C SER A 13 -2.19 -1.03 9.47
N ALA A 14 -1.35 -0.23 10.14
CA ALA A 14 0.10 -0.31 10.02
C ALA A 14 0.63 -1.67 10.50
N HIS A 15 0.17 -2.15 11.67
CA HIS A 15 0.53 -3.47 12.18
C HIS A 15 0.06 -4.60 11.25
N LEU A 16 -1.15 -4.46 10.67
CA LEU A 16 -1.66 -5.43 9.69
C LEU A 16 -0.82 -5.47 8.42
N VAL A 17 -0.30 -4.34 7.91
CA VAL A 17 0.64 -4.35 6.78
C VAL A 17 1.90 -5.14 7.14
N VAL A 18 2.49 -4.89 8.30
CA VAL A 18 3.70 -5.59 8.75
C VAL A 18 3.42 -7.09 8.94
N ALA A 19 2.32 -7.44 9.61
CA ALA A 19 1.92 -8.83 9.85
C ALA A 19 1.64 -9.57 8.53
N LEU A 20 0.98 -8.94 7.56
CA LEU A 20 0.73 -9.53 6.25
C LEU A 20 2.01 -9.76 5.45
N VAL A 21 2.97 -8.82 5.50
CA VAL A 21 4.29 -9.02 4.88
C VAL A 21 5.01 -10.20 5.55
N ALA A 22 5.00 -10.27 6.88
CA ALA A 22 5.57 -11.39 7.63
C ALA A 22 4.89 -12.72 7.26
N LEU A 23 3.56 -12.73 7.18
CA LEU A 23 2.77 -13.90 6.81
C LEU A 23 3.12 -14.42 5.40
N VAL A 24 3.28 -13.53 4.42
CA VAL A 24 3.73 -13.89 3.06
C VAL A 24 5.13 -14.50 3.10
N VAL A 25 6.03 -13.96 3.92
CA VAL A 25 7.41 -14.45 4.07
C VAL A 25 7.44 -15.82 4.74
N ILE A 26 6.68 -16.02 5.82
CA ILE A 26 6.58 -17.29 6.52
C ILE A 26 5.97 -18.37 5.60
N GLY A 27 4.91 -18.03 4.84
CA GLY A 27 4.34 -18.92 3.82
C GLY A 27 5.35 -19.27 2.73
N GLY A 28 6.22 -18.33 2.34
CA GLY A 28 7.33 -18.60 1.44
C GLY A 28 8.39 -19.50 2.06
N ALA A 29 8.73 -19.29 3.32
CA ALA A 29 9.65 -20.17 4.07
C ALA A 29 9.10 -21.59 4.16
N THR A 30 7.81 -21.74 4.49
CA THR A 30 7.10 -23.02 4.50
C THR A 30 7.26 -23.77 3.18
N ARG A 31 7.11 -23.07 2.05
CA ARG A 31 7.27 -23.64 0.72
C ARG A 31 8.74 -23.99 0.42
N VAL A 32 9.68 -23.07 0.65
CA VAL A 32 11.11 -23.27 0.34
C VAL A 32 11.72 -24.40 1.19
N MET A 33 11.26 -24.53 2.44
CA MET A 33 11.67 -25.58 3.37
C MET A 33 10.89 -26.89 3.21
N GLN A 34 10.04 -27.00 2.17
CA GLN A 34 9.19 -28.18 1.91
C GLN A 34 8.28 -28.55 3.11
N ALA A 35 7.84 -27.54 3.84
CA ALA A 35 7.06 -27.68 5.06
C ALA A 35 5.53 -27.61 4.82
N GLY A 36 5.07 -27.43 3.58
CA GLY A 36 3.66 -27.12 3.27
C GLY A 36 2.67 -28.28 3.47
N LEU A 37 3.16 -29.48 3.83
CA LEU A 37 2.38 -30.66 4.21
C LEU A 37 2.93 -31.31 5.48
N ALA A 38 3.63 -30.55 6.31
CA ALA A 38 4.18 -31.04 7.57
C ALA A 38 3.08 -31.29 8.63
N CYS A 39 1.97 -30.56 8.54
CA CYS A 39 0.74 -30.82 9.29
C CYS A 39 -0.23 -31.62 8.40
N PRO A 40 -0.56 -32.89 8.77
CA PRO A 40 -1.36 -33.75 7.89
C PRO A 40 -2.84 -33.39 7.81
N ASP A 41 -3.33 -32.61 8.75
CA ASP A 41 -4.73 -32.20 8.90
C ASP A 41 -4.89 -30.68 8.86
N TRP A 42 -6.14 -30.24 8.69
CA TRP A 42 -6.53 -28.84 8.73
C TRP A 42 -7.91 -28.73 9.41
N PRO A 43 -8.16 -27.73 10.26
CA PRO A 43 -7.33 -26.59 10.65
C PRO A 43 -6.26 -26.88 11.70
N LEU A 44 -6.31 -28.02 12.34
CA LEU A 44 -5.38 -28.46 13.37
C LEU A 44 -4.06 -28.97 12.76
N CYS A 45 -3.14 -29.41 13.60
CA CYS A 45 -1.90 -30.07 13.22
C CYS A 45 -1.71 -31.27 14.11
N TYR A 46 -1.73 -32.48 13.54
CA TYR A 46 -1.76 -33.77 14.28
C TYR A 46 -2.92 -33.86 15.28
N GLY A 47 -4.11 -33.43 14.88
CA GLY A 47 -5.32 -33.45 15.70
C GLY A 47 -5.32 -32.49 16.88
N SER A 48 -4.31 -31.61 17.02
CA SER A 48 -4.16 -30.68 18.14
C SER A 48 -3.86 -29.27 17.70
N PHE A 49 -4.16 -28.29 18.57
CA PHE A 49 -3.82 -26.89 18.32
C PHE A 49 -2.31 -26.64 18.43
N LEU A 50 -1.62 -27.37 19.31
CA LEU A 50 -0.16 -27.35 19.46
C LEU A 50 0.39 -28.75 19.28
N PRO A 51 1.17 -29.05 18.23
CA PRO A 51 1.58 -30.41 17.83
C PRO A 51 2.48 -31.17 18.82
N GLY A 52 2.96 -30.55 19.88
CA GLY A 52 3.68 -31.23 20.96
C GLY A 52 4.94 -31.97 20.50
N ARG A 53 4.91 -33.31 20.64
CA ARG A 53 6.06 -34.19 20.32
C ARG A 53 6.44 -34.23 18.83
N GLN A 54 5.52 -33.90 17.94
CA GLN A 54 5.76 -33.86 16.49
C GLN A 54 6.45 -32.59 16.04
N MET A 55 6.66 -31.60 16.95
CA MET A 55 7.24 -30.32 16.63
C MET A 55 8.68 -30.47 16.13
N ASN A 56 8.90 -30.09 14.88
CA ASN A 56 10.19 -29.92 14.25
C ASN A 56 10.15 -28.63 13.43
N LEU A 57 11.21 -28.28 12.72
CA LEU A 57 11.28 -27.02 11.99
C LEU A 57 10.17 -26.90 10.92
N GLN A 58 9.88 -27.96 10.16
CA GLN A 58 8.86 -27.96 9.12
C GLN A 58 7.46 -27.82 9.73
N VAL A 59 7.15 -28.61 10.76
CA VAL A 59 5.88 -28.54 11.50
C VAL A 59 5.73 -27.15 12.13
N PHE A 60 6.79 -26.60 12.72
CA PHE A 60 6.77 -25.25 13.29
C PHE A 60 6.45 -24.18 12.24
N LEU A 61 7.08 -24.21 11.07
CA LEU A 61 6.85 -23.22 10.01
C LEU A 61 5.39 -23.25 9.52
N GLU A 62 4.83 -24.44 9.28
CA GLU A 62 3.45 -24.57 8.82
C GLU A 62 2.44 -24.20 9.92
N TRP A 63 2.64 -24.69 11.13
CA TRP A 63 1.81 -24.36 12.29
C TRP A 63 1.83 -22.86 12.58
N PHE A 64 3.01 -22.24 12.60
CA PHE A 64 3.17 -20.82 12.87
C PHE A 64 2.57 -19.95 11.77
N HIS A 65 2.67 -20.37 10.49
CA HIS A 65 2.00 -19.70 9.39
C HIS A 65 0.47 -19.69 9.56
N ARG A 66 -0.12 -20.81 10.00
CA ARG A 66 -1.57 -20.90 10.30
C ARG A 66 -1.95 -20.01 11.48
N LEU A 67 -1.14 -19.99 12.53
CA LEU A 67 -1.38 -19.17 13.72
C LEU A 67 -1.31 -17.67 13.37
N ASP A 68 -0.30 -17.26 12.62
CA ASP A 68 -0.15 -15.87 12.17
C ASP A 68 -1.32 -15.46 11.27
N ALA A 69 -1.75 -16.34 10.35
CA ALA A 69 -2.95 -16.10 9.52
C ALA A 69 -4.21 -15.90 10.38
N PHE A 70 -4.37 -16.65 11.45
CA PHE A 70 -5.47 -16.49 12.39
C PHE A 70 -5.42 -15.15 13.13
N VAL A 71 -4.25 -14.73 13.60
CA VAL A 71 -4.04 -13.42 14.25
C VAL A 71 -4.34 -12.27 13.29
N VAL A 72 -3.86 -12.35 12.04
CA VAL A 72 -4.19 -11.39 10.98
C VAL A 72 -5.70 -11.36 10.73
N GLY A 73 -6.36 -12.51 10.68
CA GLY A 73 -7.82 -12.64 10.54
C GLY A 73 -8.58 -11.90 11.64
N ILE A 74 -8.17 -12.06 12.91
CA ILE A 74 -8.75 -11.33 14.04
C ILE A 74 -8.52 -9.83 13.88
N GLY A 75 -7.31 -9.39 13.53
CA GLY A 75 -7.01 -7.98 13.31
C GLY A 75 -7.87 -7.35 12.21
N MET A 76 -8.08 -8.07 11.10
CA MET A 76 -8.96 -7.64 10.01
C MET A 76 -10.43 -7.60 10.44
N LEU A 77 -10.90 -8.57 11.23
CA LEU A 77 -12.23 -8.59 11.80
C LEU A 77 -12.46 -7.36 12.72
N VAL A 78 -11.49 -7.05 13.59
CA VAL A 78 -11.54 -5.86 14.45
C VAL A 78 -11.59 -4.59 13.61
N LEU A 79 -10.77 -4.48 12.56
CA LEU A 79 -10.77 -3.32 11.67
C LEU A 79 -12.14 -3.15 11.00
N ALA A 80 -12.68 -4.21 10.39
CA ALA A 80 -13.93 -4.17 9.65
C ALA A 80 -15.15 -3.93 10.57
N THR A 81 -15.24 -4.61 11.71
CA THR A 81 -16.34 -4.42 12.66
C THR A 81 -16.32 -3.02 13.26
N THR A 82 -15.15 -2.49 13.62
CA THR A 82 -15.02 -1.13 14.13
C THR A 82 -15.42 -0.12 13.04
N ALA A 83 -15.01 -0.33 11.80
CA ALA A 83 -15.38 0.54 10.67
C ALA A 83 -16.91 0.57 10.45
N VAL A 84 -17.59 -0.56 10.57
CA VAL A 84 -19.05 -0.66 10.42
C VAL A 84 -19.80 -0.03 11.60
N LEU A 85 -19.39 -0.38 12.83
CA LEU A 85 -20.05 0.11 14.04
C LEU A 85 -19.88 1.63 14.23
N GLN A 86 -18.75 2.16 13.81
CA GLN A 86 -18.41 3.59 13.96
C GLN A 86 -18.54 4.37 12.63
N ARG A 87 -19.30 3.86 11.66
CA ARG A 87 -19.43 4.44 10.30
C ARG A 87 -19.88 5.90 10.27
N GLN A 88 -20.56 6.37 11.32
CA GLN A 88 -20.99 7.77 11.43
C GLN A 88 -19.83 8.73 11.74
N HIS A 89 -18.74 8.22 12.32
CA HIS A 89 -17.55 8.98 12.75
C HIS A 89 -16.31 8.72 11.89
N LEU A 90 -16.42 7.80 10.92
CA LEU A 90 -15.34 7.34 10.07
C LEU A 90 -15.62 7.63 8.59
N PRO A 91 -14.61 7.71 7.74
CA PRO A 91 -14.78 7.92 6.31
C PRO A 91 -15.68 6.85 5.68
N ARG A 92 -16.58 7.24 4.77
CA ARG A 92 -17.57 6.35 4.13
C ARG A 92 -16.96 5.18 3.35
N TRP A 93 -15.71 5.31 2.88
CA TRP A 93 -15.02 4.26 2.14
C TRP A 93 -14.50 3.14 3.06
N LEU A 94 -14.23 3.43 4.34
CA LEU A 94 -13.55 2.50 5.25
C LEU A 94 -14.31 1.20 5.51
N PRO A 95 -15.65 1.21 5.79
CA PRO A 95 -16.40 -0.04 5.95
C PRO A 95 -16.35 -0.94 4.71
N TRP A 96 -16.40 -0.35 3.52
CA TRP A 96 -16.37 -1.11 2.27
C TRP A 96 -14.99 -1.72 2.00
N LEU A 97 -13.92 -0.93 2.15
CA LEU A 97 -12.56 -1.42 1.91
C LEU A 97 -12.14 -2.46 2.95
N SER A 98 -12.41 -2.21 4.24
CA SER A 98 -12.11 -3.17 5.31
C SER A 98 -12.95 -4.44 5.21
N GLY A 99 -14.22 -4.31 4.81
CA GLY A 99 -15.09 -5.45 4.52
C GLY A 99 -14.58 -6.29 3.34
N ALA A 100 -14.16 -5.67 2.24
CA ALA A 100 -13.55 -6.36 1.11
C ALA A 100 -12.25 -7.08 1.51
N CYS A 101 -11.41 -6.44 2.32
CA CYS A 101 -10.20 -7.08 2.85
C CYS A 101 -10.54 -8.26 3.77
N LEU A 102 -11.57 -8.17 4.62
CA LEU A 102 -12.00 -9.26 5.47
C LEU A 102 -12.52 -10.47 4.65
N VAL A 103 -13.32 -10.22 3.60
CA VAL A 103 -13.77 -11.27 2.68
C VAL A 103 -12.56 -11.93 1.99
N LEU A 104 -11.56 -11.12 1.57
CA LEU A 104 -10.35 -11.64 0.96
C LEU A 104 -9.52 -12.47 1.95
N VAL A 105 -9.46 -12.10 3.24
CA VAL A 105 -8.82 -12.91 4.30
C VAL A 105 -9.54 -14.25 4.48
N ALA A 106 -10.88 -14.24 4.50
CA ALA A 106 -11.64 -15.49 4.58
C ALA A 106 -11.36 -16.40 3.35
N PHE A 107 -11.30 -15.81 2.16
CA PHE A 107 -10.94 -16.51 0.94
C PHE A 107 -9.49 -17.05 0.99
N GLN A 108 -8.56 -16.31 1.58
CA GLN A 108 -7.20 -16.78 1.84
C GLN A 108 -7.17 -18.01 2.75
N GLY A 109 -7.98 -18.01 3.81
CA GLY A 109 -8.13 -19.18 4.68
C GLY A 109 -8.63 -20.41 3.92
N ALA A 110 -9.63 -20.23 3.04
CA ALA A 110 -10.15 -21.31 2.19
C ALA A 110 -9.09 -21.81 1.19
N LEU A 111 -8.36 -20.93 0.51
CA LEU A 111 -7.25 -21.32 -0.37
C LEU A 111 -6.15 -22.04 0.42
N GLY A 112 -5.81 -21.57 1.63
CA GLY A 112 -4.85 -22.21 2.51
C GLY A 112 -5.30 -23.64 2.90
N ALA A 113 -6.58 -23.85 3.20
CA ALA A 113 -7.13 -25.20 3.43
C ALA A 113 -6.97 -26.10 2.19
N LEU A 114 -7.29 -25.54 1.00
CA LEU A 114 -7.18 -26.27 -0.27
C LEU A 114 -5.72 -26.60 -0.64
N THR A 115 -4.75 -25.79 -0.24
CA THR A 115 -3.32 -26.13 -0.46
C THR A 115 -2.94 -27.42 0.27
N VAL A 116 -3.46 -27.64 1.47
CA VAL A 116 -3.18 -28.84 2.27
C VAL A 116 -4.03 -30.02 1.81
N THR A 117 -5.34 -29.86 1.73
CA THR A 117 -6.28 -30.96 1.44
C THR A 117 -6.16 -31.50 0.02
N LEU A 118 -5.70 -30.69 -0.94
CA LEU A 118 -5.46 -31.10 -2.32
C LEU A 118 -3.98 -31.37 -2.64
N LEU A 119 -3.12 -31.43 -1.63
CA LEU A 119 -1.69 -31.77 -1.76
C LEU A 119 -0.92 -30.81 -2.68
N LEU A 120 -1.05 -29.50 -2.44
CA LEU A 120 -0.29 -28.41 -3.07
C LEU A 120 -0.47 -28.28 -4.59
N PRO A 121 -1.69 -28.22 -5.15
CA PRO A 121 -1.87 -27.99 -6.58
C PRO A 121 -1.30 -26.63 -6.98
N ALA A 122 -0.51 -26.58 -8.06
CA ALA A 122 0.19 -25.37 -8.50
C ALA A 122 -0.77 -24.18 -8.70
N ALA A 123 -1.96 -24.39 -9.24
CA ALA A 123 -2.96 -23.35 -9.45
C ALA A 123 -3.48 -22.77 -8.12
N ILE A 124 -3.76 -23.61 -7.13
CA ILE A 124 -4.24 -23.16 -5.81
C ILE A 124 -3.14 -22.41 -5.07
N VAL A 125 -1.91 -22.93 -5.05
CA VAL A 125 -0.75 -22.27 -4.43
C VAL A 125 -0.48 -20.90 -5.07
N THR A 126 -0.57 -20.80 -6.40
CA THR A 126 -0.38 -19.54 -7.12
C THR A 126 -1.52 -18.57 -6.85
N ALA A 127 -2.78 -19.03 -6.82
CA ALA A 127 -3.93 -18.20 -6.47
C ALA A 127 -3.85 -17.70 -5.03
N HIS A 128 -3.41 -18.55 -4.09
CA HIS A 128 -3.18 -18.16 -2.68
C HIS A 128 -2.11 -17.06 -2.58
N LEU A 129 -0.99 -17.18 -3.30
CA LEU A 129 0.02 -16.12 -3.35
C LEU A 129 -0.51 -14.82 -3.99
N ALA A 130 -1.23 -14.93 -5.13
CA ALA A 130 -1.75 -13.77 -5.85
C ALA A 130 -2.69 -12.93 -4.98
N THR A 131 -3.61 -13.60 -4.30
CA THR A 131 -4.60 -12.95 -3.42
C THR A 131 -3.97 -12.47 -2.11
N ALA A 132 -2.89 -13.13 -1.62
CA ALA A 132 -2.10 -12.63 -0.49
C ALA A 132 -1.38 -11.30 -0.82
N LEU A 133 -0.74 -11.22 -1.98
CA LEU A 133 -0.09 -9.99 -2.44
C LEU A 133 -1.11 -8.87 -2.69
N LEU A 134 -2.28 -9.20 -3.23
CA LEU A 134 -3.39 -8.24 -3.36
C LEU A 134 -3.83 -7.71 -1.99
N LEU A 135 -3.94 -8.58 -0.98
CA LEU A 135 -4.30 -8.18 0.38
C LEU A 135 -3.25 -7.25 0.99
N VAL A 136 -1.95 -7.53 0.83
CA VAL A 136 -0.86 -6.63 1.24
C VAL A 136 -1.03 -5.25 0.61
N MET A 137 -1.30 -5.17 -0.70
CA MET A 137 -1.50 -3.90 -1.40
C MET A 137 -2.75 -3.16 -0.89
N LEU A 138 -3.89 -3.85 -0.73
CA LEU A 138 -5.14 -3.23 -0.28
C LEU A 138 -5.04 -2.70 1.15
N VAL A 139 -4.41 -3.44 2.07
CA VAL A 139 -4.22 -2.98 3.45
C VAL A 139 -3.21 -1.84 3.52
N SER A 140 -2.17 -1.86 2.66
CA SER A 140 -1.25 -0.72 2.51
C SER A 140 -2.00 0.55 2.03
N VAL A 141 -2.88 0.42 1.03
CA VAL A 141 -3.75 1.51 0.58
C VAL A 141 -4.69 1.98 1.69
N CYS A 142 -5.33 1.05 2.42
CA CYS A 142 -6.20 1.37 3.55
C CYS A 142 -5.46 2.21 4.61
N HIS A 143 -4.23 1.82 4.94
CA HIS A 143 -3.38 2.57 5.86
C HIS A 143 -3.09 3.99 5.37
N GLN A 144 -2.72 4.17 4.08
CA GLN A 144 -2.45 5.48 3.49
C GLN A 144 -3.69 6.38 3.48
N LEU A 145 -4.87 5.82 3.19
CA LEU A 145 -6.13 6.56 3.22
C LEU A 145 -6.49 7.00 4.65
N LEU A 146 -6.25 6.17 5.65
CA LEU A 146 -6.45 6.51 7.05
C LEU A 146 -5.46 7.60 7.51
N GLU A 147 -4.20 7.52 7.08
CA GLU A 147 -3.17 8.51 7.37
C GLU A 147 -3.54 9.88 6.79
N ALA A 148 -3.98 9.92 5.53
CA ALA A 148 -4.39 11.16 4.86
C ALA A 148 -5.63 11.81 5.51
N GLY A 149 -6.58 11.01 5.99
CA GLY A 149 -7.79 11.50 6.67
C GLY A 149 -7.55 12.01 8.10
N ALA A 150 -6.38 11.74 8.68
CA ALA A 150 -6.01 12.23 10.01
C ALA A 150 -5.37 13.62 10.00
N VAL A 151 -4.90 14.10 8.85
CA VAL A 151 -4.45 15.48 8.73
C VAL A 151 -5.69 16.36 8.91
N PRO A 152 -5.84 17.13 10.00
CA PRO A 152 -6.94 18.08 10.13
C PRO A 152 -6.86 18.98 8.90
N ILE A 153 -7.97 19.10 8.16
CA ILE A 153 -8.18 20.27 7.33
C ILE A 153 -8.05 21.39 8.36
N ALA A 154 -6.93 22.12 8.34
CA ALA A 154 -6.76 23.27 9.21
C ALA A 154 -8.02 24.08 9.03
N ALA A 155 -8.90 24.05 10.03
CA ALA A 155 -10.11 24.82 10.03
C ALA A 155 -9.64 26.24 9.74
N GLU A 156 -10.07 26.81 8.63
CA GLU A 156 -10.00 28.23 8.42
C GLU A 156 -10.62 28.81 9.67
N ALA A 157 -9.79 29.27 10.59
CA ALA A 157 -10.26 30.01 11.72
C ALA A 157 -11.04 31.16 11.11
N PRO A 158 -12.34 31.32 11.43
CA PRO A 158 -13.06 32.47 10.96
C PRO A 158 -12.24 33.69 11.38
N ALA A 159 -11.85 34.50 10.42
CA ALA A 159 -11.14 35.74 10.67
C ALA A 159 -11.99 36.48 11.69
N ARG A 160 -11.52 36.52 12.94
CA ARG A 160 -12.12 37.36 13.95
C ARG A 160 -12.00 38.78 13.44
N SER A 161 -13.10 39.34 13.01
CA SER A 161 -13.26 40.76 12.79
C SER A 161 -13.16 41.46 14.16
N SER A 162 -11.94 41.61 14.65
CA SER A 162 -11.67 42.58 15.69
C SER A 162 -11.59 43.96 15.00
N GLY A 163 -12.66 44.71 15.16
CA GLY A 163 -12.67 46.16 14.82
C GLY A 163 -11.60 46.86 15.62
N GLY A 164 -10.45 47.11 15.00
CA GLY A 164 -9.41 47.96 15.48
C GLY A 164 -9.11 49.00 14.41
N PRO A 165 -8.66 50.25 14.77
CA PRO A 165 -8.56 51.37 13.86
C PRO A 165 -7.57 51.11 12.73
N GLU A 166 -7.94 51.56 11.52
CA GLU A 166 -7.17 51.49 10.29
C GLU A 166 -5.75 52.05 10.47
N ARG A 167 -4.74 51.22 10.26
CA ARG A 167 -3.36 51.67 10.04
C ARG A 167 -3.13 51.93 8.54
N PRO A 168 -2.41 53.00 8.19
CA PRO A 168 -2.21 53.42 6.80
C PRO A 168 -1.39 52.38 6.01
N ALA A 169 -1.74 52.28 4.73
CA ALA A 169 -1.16 51.36 3.76
C ALA A 169 0.35 51.60 3.59
N GLY A 170 1.13 50.73 4.23
CA GLY A 170 2.56 50.56 3.96
C GLY A 170 2.80 49.17 3.41
N GLY A 171 3.56 49.09 2.32
CA GLY A 171 3.86 47.97 1.46
C GLY A 171 3.67 46.58 2.01
N LEU A 172 2.79 45.80 1.38
CA LEU A 172 2.59 44.39 1.59
C LEU A 172 3.84 43.61 1.13
N VAL A 173 4.73 43.31 2.08
CA VAL A 173 5.67 42.20 1.91
C VAL A 173 4.83 40.94 2.01
N PRO A 174 4.80 40.02 1.02
CA PRO A 174 4.09 38.76 1.14
C PRO A 174 4.70 37.95 2.29
N GLY A 175 3.93 37.72 3.36
CA GLY A 175 4.36 36.88 4.48
C GLY A 175 4.66 35.46 3.99
N PRO A 176 5.69 34.77 4.54
CA PRO A 176 5.97 33.39 4.24
C PRO A 176 4.92 32.49 4.91
N GLY A 177 3.80 32.20 4.20
CA GLY A 177 2.75 31.39 4.83
C GLY A 177 1.56 30.97 4.01
N SER A 178 1.42 31.31 2.75
CA SER A 178 0.46 30.64 1.87
C SER A 178 1.13 29.42 1.23
N GLY A 179 1.29 28.36 2.01
CA GLY A 179 1.72 27.06 1.49
C GLY A 179 0.69 26.56 0.50
N SER A 180 0.85 26.89 -0.79
CA SER A 180 0.09 26.24 -1.86
C SER A 180 0.19 24.74 -1.66
N ARG A 181 -0.95 24.06 -1.51
CA ARG A 181 -0.99 22.59 -1.43
C ARG A 181 -0.30 22.06 -2.68
N GLN A 182 0.88 21.49 -2.48
CA GLN A 182 1.68 20.97 -3.59
C GLN A 182 0.99 19.73 -4.15
N THR A 183 0.66 19.76 -5.44
CA THR A 183 0.00 18.67 -6.15
C THR A 183 1.00 17.64 -6.62
N ALA A 184 0.59 16.37 -6.66
CA ALA A 184 1.37 15.35 -7.34
C ALA A 184 1.39 15.62 -8.86
N PRO A 185 2.56 15.45 -9.54
CA PRO A 185 2.63 15.55 -10.98
C PRO A 185 1.63 14.58 -11.67
N PRO A 186 1.10 14.95 -12.87
CA PRO A 186 0.11 14.11 -13.56
C PRO A 186 0.60 12.69 -13.86
N TRP A 187 1.88 12.52 -14.16
CA TRP A 187 2.49 11.24 -14.48
C TRP A 187 2.66 10.30 -13.28
N TRP A 188 2.73 10.87 -12.05
CA TRP A 188 3.08 10.12 -10.84
C TRP A 188 2.19 8.91 -10.58
N PRO A 189 0.84 9.05 -10.40
CA PRO A 189 0.01 7.92 -10.02
C PRO A 189 -0.01 6.82 -11.10
N TRP A 190 0.12 7.20 -12.36
CA TRP A 190 0.16 6.25 -13.48
C TRP A 190 1.46 5.47 -13.50
N LEU A 191 2.61 6.13 -13.34
CA LEU A 191 3.91 5.47 -13.31
C LEU A 191 4.04 4.58 -12.06
N ALA A 192 3.62 5.07 -10.89
CA ALA A 192 3.62 4.28 -9.66
C ALA A 192 2.68 3.07 -9.76
N GLY A 193 1.48 3.26 -10.33
CA GLY A 193 0.53 2.18 -10.60
C GLY A 193 1.07 1.15 -11.58
N LEU A 194 1.67 1.59 -12.68
CA LEU A 194 2.31 0.69 -13.66
C LEU A 194 3.45 -0.10 -13.01
N ALA A 195 4.34 0.56 -12.25
CA ALA A 195 5.41 -0.13 -11.54
C ALA A 195 4.86 -1.16 -10.55
N THR A 196 3.77 -0.83 -9.83
CA THR A 196 3.08 -1.77 -8.92
C THR A 196 2.58 -3.00 -9.68
N LEU A 197 1.91 -2.82 -10.82
CA LEU A 197 1.38 -3.93 -11.63
C LEU A 197 2.50 -4.80 -12.22
N LEU A 198 3.57 -4.18 -12.71
CA LEU A 198 4.73 -4.91 -13.25
C LEU A 198 5.42 -5.74 -12.17
N VAL A 199 5.62 -5.19 -10.97
CA VAL A 199 6.21 -5.92 -9.84
C VAL A 199 5.27 -7.02 -9.34
N ALA A 200 3.95 -6.78 -9.30
CA ALA A 200 2.97 -7.82 -8.96
C ALA A 200 3.00 -8.98 -9.96
N GLY A 201 2.95 -8.69 -11.27
CA GLY A 201 3.08 -9.71 -12.31
C GLY A 201 4.39 -10.49 -12.22
N GLN A 202 5.51 -9.79 -12.00
CA GLN A 202 6.83 -10.39 -11.80
C GLN A 202 6.86 -11.32 -10.57
N SER A 203 6.22 -10.91 -9.47
CA SER A 203 6.12 -11.71 -8.26
C SER A 203 5.29 -12.98 -8.46
N LEU A 204 4.22 -12.90 -9.27
CA LEU A 204 3.40 -14.07 -9.63
C LEU A 204 4.17 -15.06 -10.52
N LEU A 205 4.91 -14.57 -11.51
CA LEU A 205 5.78 -15.43 -12.33
C LEU A 205 6.84 -16.12 -11.48
N GLY A 206 7.44 -15.40 -10.50
CA GLY A 206 8.38 -15.99 -9.55
C GLY A 206 7.71 -17.01 -8.63
N GLY A 207 6.49 -16.72 -8.16
CA GLY A 207 5.69 -17.65 -7.37
C GLY A 207 5.37 -18.94 -8.12
N LEU A 208 4.95 -18.82 -9.38
CA LEU A 208 4.67 -19.98 -10.23
C LEU A 208 5.93 -20.81 -10.47
N MET A 209 7.06 -20.16 -10.79
CA MET A 209 8.37 -20.81 -10.93
C MET A 209 8.76 -21.64 -9.71
N ALA A 210 8.42 -21.16 -8.51
CA ALA A 210 8.78 -21.81 -7.26
C ALA A 210 7.79 -22.92 -6.84
N THR A 211 6.73 -23.20 -7.61
CA THR A 211 5.91 -24.38 -7.37
C THR A 211 6.68 -25.65 -7.75
N GLN A 212 6.41 -26.76 -7.07
CA GLN A 212 7.07 -28.03 -7.39
C GLN A 212 6.87 -28.45 -8.84
N TRP A 213 5.68 -28.20 -9.39
CA TRP A 213 5.36 -28.49 -10.78
C TRP A 213 6.27 -27.72 -11.76
N ALA A 214 6.38 -26.40 -11.61
CA ALA A 214 7.20 -25.60 -12.52
C ALA A 214 8.70 -25.82 -12.30
N ALA A 215 9.13 -26.04 -11.05
CA ALA A 215 10.51 -26.37 -10.71
C ALA A 215 10.93 -27.69 -11.38
N SER A 216 10.13 -28.75 -11.29
CA SER A 216 10.42 -30.04 -11.92
C SER A 216 10.54 -29.92 -13.46
N LEU A 217 9.63 -29.15 -14.09
CA LEU A 217 9.70 -28.88 -15.52
C LEU A 217 10.98 -28.12 -15.90
N CYS A 218 11.38 -27.12 -15.11
CA CYS A 218 12.59 -26.35 -15.38
C CYS A 218 13.86 -27.18 -15.18
N PHE A 219 13.91 -28.07 -14.19
CA PHE A 219 15.06 -28.97 -14.00
C PHE A 219 15.18 -30.00 -15.14
N SER A 220 14.08 -30.51 -15.65
CA SER A 220 14.10 -31.44 -16.80
C SER A 220 14.41 -30.75 -18.13
N ALA A 221 13.93 -29.52 -18.32
CA ALA A 221 14.13 -28.75 -19.56
C ALA A 221 15.46 -27.98 -19.59
N GLY A 222 16.19 -27.87 -18.46
CA GLY A 222 17.44 -27.14 -18.35
C GLY A 222 17.27 -25.66 -18.74
N SER A 223 18.14 -25.16 -19.63
CA SER A 223 18.12 -23.77 -20.11
C SER A 223 16.87 -23.40 -20.91
N GLY A 224 16.07 -24.37 -21.35
CA GLY A 224 14.85 -24.17 -22.13
C GLY A 224 13.57 -23.95 -21.31
N CYS A 225 13.67 -23.74 -20.00
CA CYS A 225 12.50 -23.53 -19.16
C CYS A 225 11.81 -22.19 -19.47
N ALA A 226 10.62 -22.26 -20.10
CA ALA A 226 9.84 -21.09 -20.48
C ALA A 226 9.42 -20.21 -19.29
N TRP A 227 9.11 -20.80 -18.14
CA TRP A 227 8.72 -20.06 -16.92
C TRP A 227 9.87 -19.24 -16.34
N LEU A 228 11.08 -19.80 -16.32
CA LEU A 228 12.28 -19.09 -15.90
C LEU A 228 12.61 -17.96 -16.88
N ALA A 229 12.50 -18.22 -18.18
CA ALA A 229 12.71 -17.22 -19.22
C ALA A 229 11.71 -16.06 -19.07
N ALA A 230 10.42 -16.35 -18.89
CA ALA A 230 9.37 -15.36 -18.69
C ALA A 230 9.63 -14.51 -17.42
N HIS A 231 10.00 -15.15 -16.30
CA HIS A 231 10.33 -14.45 -15.06
C HIS A 231 11.55 -13.52 -15.22
N ARG A 232 12.60 -13.97 -15.91
CA ARG A 232 13.79 -13.15 -16.18
C ARG A 232 13.49 -11.98 -17.12
N PHE A 233 12.68 -12.22 -18.16
CA PHE A 233 12.28 -11.17 -19.10
C PHE A 233 11.43 -10.09 -18.40
N ALA A 234 10.42 -10.49 -17.62
CA ALA A 234 9.52 -9.57 -16.94
C ALA A 234 10.21 -8.79 -15.78
N ALA A 235 11.36 -9.28 -15.28
CA ALA A 235 12.14 -8.56 -14.25
C ALA A 235 12.68 -7.22 -14.79
N THR A 236 13.04 -7.13 -16.07
CA THR A 236 13.59 -5.91 -16.67
C THR A 236 12.59 -4.75 -16.66
N PRO A 237 11.38 -4.84 -17.25
CA PRO A 237 10.42 -3.75 -17.23
C PRO A 237 9.95 -3.42 -15.79
N ALA A 238 9.84 -4.42 -14.90
CA ALA A 238 9.50 -4.18 -13.50
C ALA A 238 10.57 -3.33 -12.78
N ALA A 239 11.84 -3.70 -12.93
CA ALA A 239 12.95 -2.94 -12.35
C ALA A 239 13.06 -1.52 -12.94
N LEU A 240 12.97 -1.40 -14.28
CA LEU A 240 13.03 -0.10 -14.96
C LEU A 240 11.89 0.82 -14.51
N GLY A 241 10.67 0.32 -14.33
CA GLY A 241 9.54 1.11 -13.85
C GLY A 241 9.79 1.70 -12.46
N VAL A 242 10.32 0.90 -11.53
CA VAL A 242 10.65 1.36 -10.17
C VAL A 242 11.81 2.35 -10.17
N LEU A 243 12.88 2.07 -10.92
CA LEU A 243 14.04 2.96 -11.00
C LEU A 243 13.69 4.28 -11.68
N LEU A 244 12.88 4.27 -12.73
CA LEU A 244 12.39 5.47 -13.39
C LEU A 244 11.55 6.32 -12.43
N LEU A 245 10.64 5.71 -11.66
CA LEU A 245 9.88 6.40 -10.63
C LEU A 245 10.80 7.08 -9.62
N ALA A 246 11.84 6.39 -9.15
CA ALA A 246 12.79 6.92 -8.19
C ALA A 246 13.62 8.09 -8.77
N VAL A 247 14.13 7.95 -10.00
CA VAL A 247 14.91 9.00 -10.68
C VAL A 247 14.06 10.25 -10.91
N LEU A 248 12.85 10.10 -11.50
CA LEU A 248 11.95 11.23 -11.73
C LEU A 248 11.55 11.91 -10.42
N THR A 249 11.37 11.15 -9.34
CA THR A 249 11.11 11.71 -8.01
C THR A 249 12.30 12.49 -7.47
N ALA A 250 13.51 11.98 -7.67
CA ALA A 250 14.74 12.62 -7.18
C ALA A 250 14.97 14.00 -7.83
N VAL A 251 14.70 14.12 -9.13
CA VAL A 251 14.91 15.37 -9.88
C VAL A 251 13.72 16.33 -9.80
N SER A 252 12.52 15.84 -9.49
CA SER A 252 11.31 16.67 -9.43
C SER A 252 11.23 17.46 -8.12
N PRO A 253 10.88 18.76 -8.18
CA PRO A 253 10.68 19.60 -7.00
C PRO A 253 9.31 19.40 -6.35
N GLY A 254 9.03 20.19 -5.33
CA GLY A 254 7.71 20.30 -4.72
C GLY A 254 7.28 19.01 -4.00
N TRP A 255 6.06 18.53 -4.27
CA TRP A 255 5.46 17.36 -3.63
C TRP A 255 6.34 16.09 -3.71
N CYS A 256 7.07 15.90 -4.81
CA CYS A 256 7.96 14.76 -4.99
C CYS A 256 9.08 14.69 -3.93
N ARG A 257 9.54 15.81 -3.39
CA ARG A 257 10.59 15.84 -2.36
C ARG A 257 10.19 15.03 -1.13
N GLN A 258 8.92 15.04 -0.76
CA GLN A 258 8.40 14.29 0.38
C GLN A 258 8.35 12.78 0.13
N GLN A 259 8.33 12.36 -1.14
CA GLN A 259 8.28 10.96 -1.54
C GLN A 259 9.66 10.33 -1.77
N ARG A 260 10.74 11.15 -1.81
CA ARG A 260 12.12 10.68 -2.06
C ARG A 260 12.57 9.54 -1.15
N PRO A 261 12.32 9.54 0.17
CA PRO A 261 12.75 8.44 1.02
C PRO A 261 12.12 7.10 0.61
N LEU A 262 10.80 7.09 0.35
CA LEU A 262 10.10 5.86 -0.03
C LEU A 262 10.50 5.37 -1.42
N THR A 263 10.66 6.27 -2.40
CA THR A 263 11.11 5.87 -3.74
C THR A 263 12.57 5.43 -3.75
N ALA A 264 13.44 6.03 -2.94
CA ALA A 264 14.81 5.56 -2.76
C ALA A 264 14.84 4.16 -2.10
N THR A 265 14.02 3.92 -1.08
CA THR A 265 13.85 2.59 -0.49
C THR A 265 13.37 1.57 -1.53
N ALA A 266 12.38 1.92 -2.36
CA ALA A 266 11.92 1.05 -3.45
C ALA A 266 13.03 0.76 -4.47
N ALA A 267 13.85 1.75 -4.83
CA ALA A 267 14.99 1.56 -5.72
C ALA A 267 16.05 0.63 -5.12
N LEU A 268 16.38 0.81 -3.84
CA LEU A 268 17.31 -0.09 -3.13
C LEU A 268 16.77 -1.51 -3.04
N LEU A 269 15.49 -1.66 -2.76
CA LEU A 269 14.84 -2.97 -2.73
C LEU A 269 14.88 -3.65 -4.10
N VAL A 270 14.59 -2.95 -5.20
CA VAL A 270 14.61 -3.57 -6.53
C VAL A 270 16.03 -3.96 -6.96
N ILE A 271 17.04 -3.18 -6.60
CA ILE A 271 18.45 -3.55 -6.83
C ILE A 271 18.79 -4.81 -6.01
N GLY A 272 18.41 -4.84 -4.73
CA GLY A 272 18.56 -6.02 -3.87
C GLY A 272 17.83 -7.25 -4.43
N GLN A 273 16.63 -7.07 -4.98
CA GLN A 273 15.86 -8.13 -5.64
C GLN A 273 16.60 -8.77 -6.83
N ILE A 274 17.23 -7.95 -7.66
CA ILE A 274 18.03 -8.45 -8.77
C ILE A 274 19.20 -9.29 -8.23
N GLY A 275 19.92 -8.76 -7.23
CA GLY A 275 21.02 -9.47 -6.59
C GLY A 275 20.59 -10.80 -5.97
N LEU A 276 19.51 -10.81 -5.20
CA LEU A 276 18.97 -12.02 -4.57
C LEU A 276 18.45 -13.02 -5.60
N GLY A 277 17.79 -12.57 -6.67
CA GLY A 277 17.32 -13.43 -7.77
C GLY A 277 18.47 -14.11 -8.50
N VAL A 278 19.52 -13.37 -8.84
CA VAL A 278 20.74 -13.91 -9.46
C VAL A 278 21.43 -14.90 -8.51
N SER A 279 21.54 -14.57 -7.23
CA SER A 279 22.14 -15.44 -6.21
C SER A 279 21.34 -16.73 -6.03
N SER A 280 20.01 -16.65 -5.99
CA SER A 280 19.14 -17.84 -5.90
C SER A 280 19.38 -18.82 -7.05
N LEU A 281 19.55 -18.31 -8.29
CA LEU A 281 19.84 -19.14 -9.46
C LEU A 281 21.26 -19.74 -9.43
N ARG A 282 22.26 -18.91 -9.09
CA ARG A 282 23.67 -19.35 -9.00
C ARG A 282 23.87 -20.41 -7.92
N LEU A 283 23.18 -20.29 -6.81
CA LEU A 283 23.18 -21.23 -5.70
C LEU A 283 22.22 -22.41 -5.92
N GLN A 284 21.60 -22.53 -7.11
CA GLN A 284 20.68 -23.62 -7.44
C GLN A 284 19.58 -23.84 -6.38
N LEU A 285 19.09 -22.73 -5.76
CA LEU A 285 18.10 -22.73 -4.69
C LEU A 285 18.52 -23.49 -3.42
N SER A 286 19.79 -23.83 -3.26
CA SER A 286 20.31 -24.63 -2.14
C SER A 286 20.35 -23.86 -0.81
N VAL A 287 20.26 -22.51 -0.87
CA VAL A 287 20.30 -21.64 0.32
C VAL A 287 18.92 -21.04 0.56
N PRO A 288 18.07 -21.64 1.42
CA PRO A 288 16.69 -21.19 1.66
C PRO A 288 16.57 -19.71 2.05
N GLY A 289 17.49 -19.21 2.86
CA GLY A 289 17.50 -17.82 3.32
C GLY A 289 17.56 -16.80 2.18
N VAL A 290 18.26 -17.07 1.09
CA VAL A 290 18.36 -16.19 -0.08
C VAL A 290 16.98 -16.09 -0.79
N THR A 291 16.31 -17.22 -0.97
CA THR A 291 14.99 -17.27 -1.60
C THR A 291 13.92 -16.62 -0.72
N ILE A 292 13.99 -16.82 0.60
CA ILE A 292 13.09 -16.18 1.57
C ILE A 292 13.32 -14.66 1.58
N ALA A 293 14.58 -14.20 1.57
CA ALA A 293 14.91 -12.77 1.50
C ALA A 293 14.42 -12.14 0.19
N HIS A 294 14.52 -12.87 -0.94
CA HIS A 294 13.97 -12.43 -2.22
C HIS A 294 12.44 -12.25 -2.15
N GLN A 295 11.73 -13.15 -1.49
CA GLN A 295 10.29 -13.04 -1.30
C GLN A 295 9.90 -11.89 -0.35
N LEU A 296 10.65 -11.68 0.74
CA LEU A 296 10.46 -10.54 1.63
C LEU A 296 10.59 -9.21 0.88
N GLY A 297 11.65 -9.06 0.10
CA GLY A 297 11.86 -7.83 -0.67
C GLY A 297 10.75 -7.58 -1.68
N ALA A 298 10.19 -8.62 -2.32
CA ALA A 298 9.06 -8.49 -3.23
C ALA A 298 7.78 -8.01 -2.51
N ALA A 299 7.46 -8.58 -1.34
CA ALA A 299 6.30 -8.18 -0.55
C ALA A 299 6.42 -6.73 -0.03
N LEU A 300 7.60 -6.34 0.48
CA LEU A 300 7.89 -4.97 0.90
C LEU A 300 7.79 -3.97 -0.26
N LEU A 301 8.34 -4.33 -1.41
CA LEU A 301 8.30 -3.49 -2.61
C LEU A 301 6.85 -3.24 -3.05
N LEU A 302 6.00 -4.27 -3.06
CA LEU A 302 4.58 -4.13 -3.39
C LEU A 302 3.83 -3.27 -2.37
N ALA A 303 4.09 -3.43 -1.07
CA ALA A 303 3.48 -2.58 -0.04
C ALA A 303 3.85 -1.09 -0.23
N ILE A 304 5.13 -0.81 -0.53
CA ILE A 304 5.63 0.55 -0.76
C ILE A 304 5.04 1.13 -2.05
N LEU A 305 5.04 0.38 -3.15
CA LEU A 305 4.54 0.85 -4.44
C LEU A 305 3.02 1.11 -4.40
N ALA A 306 2.25 0.27 -3.72
CA ALA A 306 0.83 0.49 -3.48
C ALA A 306 0.59 1.77 -2.66
N ALA A 307 1.39 2.01 -1.62
CA ALA A 307 1.36 3.25 -0.85
C ALA A 307 1.68 4.48 -1.72
N LEU A 308 2.75 4.43 -2.53
CA LEU A 308 3.14 5.52 -3.43
C LEU A 308 2.06 5.82 -4.48
N THR A 309 1.44 4.78 -5.04
CA THR A 309 0.32 4.91 -5.98
C THR A 309 -0.87 5.62 -5.32
N CYS A 310 -1.25 5.19 -4.12
CA CYS A 310 -2.33 5.80 -3.34
C CYS A 310 -2.03 7.27 -3.01
N ARG A 311 -0.84 7.59 -2.53
CA ARG A 311 -0.42 8.98 -2.23
C ARG A 311 -0.52 9.89 -3.45
N GLY A 312 -0.13 9.39 -4.62
CA GLY A 312 -0.23 10.14 -5.87
C GLY A 312 -1.68 10.49 -6.25
N TRP A 313 -2.59 9.53 -6.15
CA TRP A 313 -4.01 9.75 -6.40
C TRP A 313 -4.64 10.70 -5.38
N LEU A 314 -4.34 10.52 -4.10
CA LEU A 314 -4.84 11.39 -3.03
C LEU A 314 -4.40 12.85 -3.22
N ALA A 315 -3.12 13.09 -3.50
CA ALA A 315 -2.60 14.43 -3.71
C ALA A 315 -3.26 15.15 -4.89
N ARG A 316 -3.70 14.42 -5.91
CA ARG A 316 -4.45 14.97 -7.05
C ARG A 316 -5.93 15.19 -6.72
N ALA A 317 -6.58 14.23 -6.05
CA ALA A 317 -7.99 14.34 -5.71
C ALA A 317 -8.28 15.53 -4.78
N LEU A 318 -7.38 15.81 -3.84
CA LEU A 318 -7.52 16.93 -2.90
C LEU A 318 -7.40 18.31 -3.56
N THR A 319 -6.84 18.40 -4.78
CA THR A 319 -6.65 19.65 -5.50
C THR A 319 -7.68 19.85 -6.63
N SER A 320 -8.39 18.80 -7.03
CA SER A 320 -9.44 18.85 -8.04
C SER A 320 -10.83 19.17 -7.45
N GLY A 321 -10.93 19.43 -6.15
CA GLY A 321 -12.17 19.86 -5.50
C GLY A 321 -12.64 21.21 -6.07
N PRO A 322 -13.97 21.50 -6.06
CA PRO A 322 -14.50 22.77 -6.57
C PRO A 322 -13.80 23.92 -5.84
N GLN A 323 -13.11 24.78 -6.59
CA GLN A 323 -12.63 26.04 -6.07
C GLN A 323 -13.87 26.82 -5.59
N PRO A 324 -13.83 27.40 -4.36
CA PRO A 324 -14.89 28.34 -4.00
C PRO A 324 -14.94 29.39 -5.10
N MET A 325 -16.11 29.51 -5.74
CA MET A 325 -16.36 30.57 -6.72
C MET A 325 -15.89 31.87 -6.06
N SER A 326 -14.88 32.50 -6.64
CA SER A 326 -14.47 33.83 -6.20
C SER A 326 -15.74 34.70 -6.21
N ALA A 327 -16.09 35.23 -5.03
CA ALA A 327 -17.19 36.16 -4.93
C ALA A 327 -17.04 37.21 -6.02
N PRO A 328 -18.08 37.56 -6.78
CA PRO A 328 -17.97 38.59 -7.77
C PRO A 328 -17.43 39.87 -7.11
N ALA A 329 -16.45 40.49 -7.75
CA ALA A 329 -15.86 41.71 -7.25
C ALA A 329 -16.97 42.72 -6.92
N PRO A 330 -16.92 43.38 -5.77
CA PRO A 330 -17.95 44.37 -5.42
C PRO A 330 -18.01 45.40 -6.54
N THR A 331 -19.18 45.55 -7.13
CA THR A 331 -19.46 46.57 -8.13
C THR A 331 -19.05 47.92 -7.57
N PRO A 332 -18.30 48.76 -8.33
CA PRO A 332 -17.94 50.08 -7.87
C PRO A 332 -19.22 50.83 -7.49
N ARG A 333 -19.35 51.23 -6.25
CA ARG A 333 -20.41 52.15 -5.84
C ARG A 333 -20.22 53.45 -6.64
N THR A 334 -21.13 53.73 -7.53
CA THR A 334 -21.25 55.02 -8.19
C THR A 334 -21.46 56.07 -7.09
N VAL A 335 -20.44 56.86 -6.80
CA VAL A 335 -20.58 58.01 -5.92
C VAL A 335 -21.40 59.02 -6.68
N LEU A 336 -22.69 59.15 -6.30
CA LEU A 336 -23.51 60.24 -6.77
C LEU A 336 -22.91 61.52 -6.24
N SER A 337 -22.40 62.36 -7.14
CA SER A 337 -21.96 63.74 -6.84
C SER A 337 -23.17 64.55 -6.35
N PRO A 338 -23.04 65.37 -5.29
CA PRO A 338 -24.14 66.20 -4.85
C PRO A 338 -24.43 67.28 -5.92
N SER A 339 -25.71 67.42 -6.25
CA SER A 339 -26.22 68.48 -7.12
C SER A 339 -25.96 69.88 -6.52
N PRO A 340 -25.55 70.92 -7.32
CA PRO A 340 -25.36 72.23 -6.79
C PRO A 340 -26.69 72.81 -6.36
N ALA A 341 -26.74 73.34 -5.10
CA ALA A 341 -27.87 74.05 -4.57
C ALA A 341 -28.07 75.36 -5.36
N GLU A 342 -29.31 75.55 -5.86
CA GLU A 342 -29.75 76.87 -6.43
C GLU A 342 -29.68 77.94 -5.35
N VAL A 343 -28.94 78.96 -5.63
CA VAL A 343 -28.92 80.22 -4.85
C VAL A 343 -30.14 81.06 -5.34
N VAL A 344 -31.19 81.09 -4.49
CA VAL A 344 -32.27 82.03 -4.68
C VAL A 344 -31.90 83.35 -4.02
N HIS A 345 -31.76 84.38 -4.82
CA HIS A 345 -31.72 85.78 -4.38
C HIS A 345 -33.17 86.27 -4.17
N GLY A 346 -33.43 86.84 -3.00
CA GLY A 346 -34.59 87.58 -2.65
C GLY A 346 -34.38 88.37 -1.37
#